data_74d1b1f14b5957219d3d5d530f954c07
#
_entry.id   74d1b1f14b5957219d3d5d530f954c07
#
_cell.length_a   1.000
_cell.length_b   1.000
_cell.length_c   1.000
_cell.angle_alpha   90.00
_cell.angle_beta   90.00
_cell.angle_gamma   90.00
#
_symmetry.space_group_name_H-M   'P 1'
#
loop_
_entity.id
_entity.type
_entity.pdbx_description
1 polymer ?
#
loop_
_entity_poly.entity_id
_entity_poly.type
_entity_poly.pdbx_seq_one_letter_code
_entity_poly.pdbx_strand_id
1 'polypeptide(L)'
;MENRFIDLTELFQMQRVLDKDIIAKHKENYARYDMLYNKVYALKNEVAEAWNATNSFKMWSAKFEKPKDTFLEEMVDILHFWLSVAMDFKIKNLLRTVYITETKINGFNKAFFHMDKNANHLIGKAEYKDSNGAKRPLIMMMDLFYKIIEFAGFTWDDVVRVYKEKNQENFNRLASGY
;
A
#
# COMPACT_ATOMS: atom_id res chain seq x y z
N MET A 1 -9.04 -13.82 -23.27
CA MET A 1 -8.95 -13.23 -21.92
C MET A 1 -7.55 -12.64 -21.80
N GLU A 2 -7.43 -11.32 -21.78
CA GLU A 2 -6.12 -10.70 -21.55
C GLU A 2 -5.74 -10.87 -20.11
N ASN A 3 -4.62 -11.56 -19.85
CA ASN A 3 -4.05 -11.65 -18.53
C ASN A 3 -3.65 -10.23 -18.06
N ARG A 4 -4.28 -9.73 -17.01
CA ARG A 4 -3.94 -8.43 -16.44
C ARG A 4 -2.74 -8.59 -15.50
N PHE A 5 -1.61 -8.03 -15.89
CA PHE A 5 -0.42 -7.95 -15.04
C PHE A 5 -0.06 -6.50 -14.77
N ILE A 6 0.31 -6.22 -13.54
CA ILE A 6 0.90 -4.93 -13.15
C ILE A 6 2.40 -5.12 -13.00
N ASP A 7 3.20 -4.30 -13.68
CA ASP A 7 4.65 -4.22 -13.47
C ASP A 7 4.96 -3.15 -12.42
N LEU A 8 5.57 -3.57 -11.32
CA LEU A 8 5.96 -2.73 -10.18
C LEU A 8 7.47 -2.44 -10.16
N THR A 9 8.20 -2.79 -11.21
CA THR A 9 9.67 -2.73 -11.22
C THR A 9 10.18 -1.32 -10.98
N GLU A 10 9.63 -0.30 -11.67
CA GLU A 10 10.00 1.10 -11.49
C GLU A 10 9.68 1.59 -10.06
N LEU A 11 8.47 1.27 -9.57
CA LEU A 11 8.02 1.70 -8.24
C LEU A 11 8.88 1.09 -7.12
N PHE A 12 9.29 -0.18 -7.26
CA PHE A 12 10.24 -0.79 -6.32
C PHE A 12 11.62 -0.11 -6.33
N GLN A 13 12.08 0.37 -7.48
CA GLN A 13 13.34 1.10 -7.57
C GLN A 13 13.24 2.45 -6.86
N MET A 14 12.17 3.20 -7.12
CA MET A 14 11.91 4.50 -6.49
C MET A 14 11.77 4.35 -4.97
N GLN A 15 10.94 3.40 -4.49
CA GLN A 15 10.75 3.17 -3.07
C GLN A 15 12.04 2.78 -2.36
N ARG A 16 12.88 1.98 -3.01
CA ARG A 16 14.18 1.57 -2.43
C ARG A 16 15.10 2.76 -2.19
N VAL A 17 15.12 3.73 -3.11
CA VAL A 17 15.93 4.95 -2.93
C VAL A 17 15.41 5.77 -1.77
N LEU A 18 14.10 6.02 -1.73
CA LEU A 18 13.45 6.75 -0.65
C LEU A 18 13.68 6.08 0.72
N ASP A 19 13.44 4.77 0.84
CA ASP A 19 13.66 4.03 2.10
C ASP A 19 15.11 4.14 2.59
N LYS A 20 16.07 4.04 1.67
CA LYS A 20 17.49 4.17 2.01
C LYS A 20 17.81 5.54 2.61
N ASP A 21 17.28 6.61 2.03
CA ASP A 21 17.55 7.97 2.49
C ASP A 21 16.84 8.27 3.82
N ILE A 22 15.59 7.77 4.00
CA ILE A 22 14.87 7.85 5.28
C ILE A 22 15.66 7.12 6.39
N ILE A 23 16.12 5.89 6.13
CA ILE A 23 16.90 5.10 7.09
C ILE A 23 18.21 5.82 7.43
N ALA A 24 18.90 6.38 6.45
CA ALA A 24 20.15 7.10 6.68
C ALA A 24 19.95 8.32 7.58
N LYS A 25 18.86 9.07 7.39
CA LYS A 25 18.53 10.25 8.18
C LYS A 25 18.08 9.94 9.61
N HIS A 26 17.30 8.86 9.79
CA HIS A 26 16.73 8.46 11.08
C HIS A 26 17.42 7.22 11.69
N LYS A 27 18.71 7.09 11.44
CA LYS A 27 19.52 5.90 11.77
C LYS A 27 19.37 5.40 13.20
N GLU A 28 19.28 6.31 14.17
CA GLU A 28 19.13 5.95 15.58
C GLU A 28 17.79 5.28 15.89
N ASN A 29 16.69 5.78 15.30
CA ASN A 29 15.36 5.19 15.48
C ASN A 29 15.32 3.79 14.88
N TYR A 30 15.89 3.64 13.67
CA TYR A 30 15.92 2.35 12.98
C TYR A 30 16.82 1.32 13.67
N ALA A 31 17.82 1.74 14.46
CA ALA A 31 18.64 0.83 15.26
C ALA A 31 17.91 0.30 16.50
N ARG A 32 16.88 1.01 17.00
CA ARG A 32 16.17 0.68 18.26
C ARG A 32 14.93 -0.19 18.06
N TYR A 33 14.31 -0.14 16.89
CA TYR A 33 12.99 -0.74 16.67
C TYR A 33 13.01 -1.75 15.52
N ASP A 34 12.14 -2.74 15.58
CA ASP A 34 11.92 -3.66 14.47
C ASP A 34 11.21 -2.92 13.31
N MET A 35 11.97 -2.66 12.26
CA MET A 35 11.50 -1.89 11.11
C MET A 35 10.36 -2.59 10.38
N LEU A 36 10.48 -3.89 10.14
CA LEU A 36 9.48 -4.65 9.40
C LEU A 36 8.13 -4.60 10.13
N TYR A 37 8.16 -4.83 11.44
CA TYR A 37 6.96 -4.82 12.26
C TYR A 37 6.27 -3.44 12.23
N ASN A 38 7.04 -2.36 12.43
CA ASN A 38 6.49 -1.01 12.41
C ASN A 38 5.96 -0.60 11.03
N LYS A 39 6.65 -0.99 9.93
CA LYS A 39 6.15 -0.74 8.56
C LYS A 39 4.86 -1.49 8.25
N VAL A 40 4.67 -2.71 8.77
CA VAL A 40 3.40 -3.44 8.62
C VAL A 40 2.28 -2.75 9.40
N TYR A 41 2.55 -2.19 10.58
CA TYR A 41 1.56 -1.36 11.29
C TYR A 41 1.22 -0.09 10.52
N ALA A 42 2.22 0.59 9.95
CA ALA A 42 1.98 1.75 9.10
C ALA A 42 1.11 1.38 7.90
N LEU A 43 1.45 0.31 7.17
CA LEU A 43 0.64 -0.20 6.06
C LEU A 43 -0.82 -0.45 6.48
N LYS A 44 -1.03 -1.05 7.65
CA LYS A 44 -2.38 -1.28 8.17
C LYS A 44 -3.12 0.03 8.46
N ASN A 45 -2.42 1.03 8.98
CA ASN A 45 -3.00 2.34 9.27
C ASN A 45 -3.45 3.04 7.98
N GLU A 46 -2.59 3.04 6.93
CA GLU A 46 -2.95 3.60 5.62
C GLU A 46 -4.17 2.90 5.01
N VAL A 47 -4.32 1.58 5.20
CA VAL A 47 -5.54 0.86 4.77
C VAL A 47 -6.78 1.44 5.47
N ALA A 48 -6.69 1.76 6.77
CA ALA A 48 -7.81 2.34 7.51
C ALA A 48 -8.10 3.79 7.07
N GLU A 49 -7.07 4.58 6.77
CA GLU A 49 -7.20 5.96 6.29
C GLU A 49 -7.85 6.00 4.89
N ALA A 50 -7.39 5.19 3.97
CA ALA A 50 -8.00 5.04 2.65
C ALA A 50 -9.45 4.56 2.73
N TRP A 51 -9.75 3.59 3.60
CA TRP A 51 -11.13 3.15 3.83
C TRP A 51 -12.00 4.28 4.38
N ASN A 52 -11.48 5.04 5.36
CA ASN A 52 -12.15 6.20 5.88
C ASN A 52 -12.40 7.29 4.81
N ALA A 53 -11.51 7.43 3.84
CA ALA A 53 -11.66 8.38 2.74
C ALA A 53 -12.78 8.01 1.75
N THR A 54 -13.20 6.74 1.68
CA THR A 54 -14.33 6.32 0.83
C THR A 54 -15.69 6.79 1.37
N ASN A 55 -15.80 7.10 2.65
CA ASN A 55 -17.07 7.32 3.37
C ASN A 55 -18.07 6.14 3.28
N SER A 56 -17.67 4.97 2.81
CA SER A 56 -18.58 3.87 2.45
C SER A 56 -19.24 3.17 3.64
N PHE A 57 -18.69 3.30 4.85
CA PHE A 57 -19.31 2.77 6.08
C PHE A 57 -20.05 3.83 6.89
N LYS A 58 -20.01 5.10 6.47
CA LYS A 58 -20.59 6.23 7.23
C LYS A 58 -22.05 6.48 6.84
N MET A 59 -22.91 5.49 7.06
CA MET A 59 -24.34 5.54 6.72
C MET A 59 -25.09 6.74 7.34
N TRP A 60 -24.55 7.32 8.40
CA TRP A 60 -25.08 8.51 9.07
C TRP A 60 -24.68 9.83 8.43
N SER A 61 -23.85 9.80 7.38
CA SER A 61 -23.29 10.98 6.73
C SER A 61 -24.02 11.32 5.43
N ALA A 62 -24.23 12.60 5.16
CA ALA A 62 -24.69 13.07 3.85
C ALA A 62 -23.65 12.81 2.72
N LYS A 63 -22.42 12.46 3.09
CA LYS A 63 -21.34 12.06 2.16
C LYS A 63 -21.19 10.53 2.05
N PHE A 64 -22.18 9.76 2.50
CA PHE A 64 -22.17 8.32 2.39
C PHE A 64 -21.87 7.88 0.94
N GLU A 65 -20.95 6.92 0.79
CA GLU A 65 -20.47 6.40 -0.51
C GLU A 65 -19.89 7.46 -1.48
N LYS A 66 -19.54 8.64 -0.98
CA LYS A 66 -18.86 9.68 -1.78
C LYS A 66 -17.39 9.75 -1.34
N PRO A 67 -16.44 9.20 -2.11
CA PRO A 67 -15.04 9.30 -1.78
C PRO A 67 -14.59 10.76 -1.66
N LYS A 68 -13.62 11.00 -0.77
CA LYS A 68 -12.97 12.31 -0.66
C LYS A 68 -12.05 12.55 -1.84
N ASP A 69 -11.73 13.80 -2.13
CA ASP A 69 -10.77 14.19 -3.15
C ASP A 69 -9.36 13.60 -2.87
N THR A 70 -9.01 13.41 -1.59
CA THR A 70 -7.75 12.79 -1.15
C THR A 70 -7.70 11.27 -1.30
N PHE A 71 -8.80 10.60 -1.71
CA PHE A 71 -8.88 9.14 -1.73
C PHE A 71 -7.74 8.46 -2.49
N LEU A 72 -7.38 8.98 -3.66
CA LEU A 72 -6.30 8.41 -4.46
C LEU A 72 -4.93 8.57 -3.79
N GLU A 73 -4.71 9.68 -3.08
CA GLU A 73 -3.49 9.92 -2.29
C GLU A 73 -3.35 8.90 -1.16
N GLU A 74 -4.44 8.64 -0.42
CA GLU A 74 -4.47 7.64 0.65
C GLU A 74 -4.23 6.22 0.11
N MET A 75 -4.77 5.91 -1.06
CA MET A 75 -4.47 4.63 -1.73
C MET A 75 -2.98 4.53 -2.09
N VAL A 76 -2.38 5.61 -2.56
CA VAL A 76 -0.95 5.63 -2.90
C VAL A 76 -0.07 5.48 -1.65
N ASP A 77 -0.48 5.97 -0.48
CA ASP A 77 0.24 5.74 0.78
C ASP A 77 0.26 4.25 1.16
N ILE A 78 -0.85 3.52 0.92
CA ILE A 78 -0.84 2.05 1.01
C ILE A 78 0.25 1.46 0.10
N LEU A 79 0.37 1.94 -1.14
CA LEU A 79 1.33 1.41 -2.10
C LEU A 79 2.79 1.66 -1.66
N HIS A 80 3.10 2.85 -1.12
CA HIS A 80 4.41 3.16 -0.55
C HIS A 80 4.82 2.14 0.53
N PHE A 81 3.96 1.91 1.52
CA PHE A 81 4.25 0.95 2.58
C PHE A 81 4.22 -0.50 2.09
N TRP A 82 3.34 -0.86 1.17
CA TRP A 82 3.29 -2.20 0.59
C TRP A 82 4.62 -2.57 -0.11
N LEU A 83 5.16 -1.65 -0.94
CA LEU A 83 6.46 -1.83 -1.61
C LEU A 83 7.59 -1.99 -0.59
N SER A 84 7.62 -1.13 0.43
CA SER A 84 8.61 -1.15 1.49
C SER A 84 8.57 -2.45 2.30
N VAL A 85 7.38 -2.90 2.71
CA VAL A 85 7.16 -4.17 3.43
C VAL A 85 7.58 -5.37 2.59
N ALA A 86 7.25 -5.38 1.28
CA ALA A 86 7.66 -6.46 0.38
C ALA A 86 9.19 -6.56 0.23
N MET A 87 9.90 -5.41 0.27
CA MET A 87 11.37 -5.39 0.27
C MET A 87 11.94 -5.92 1.59
N ASP A 88 11.38 -5.54 2.72
CA ASP A 88 11.86 -5.96 4.03
C ASP A 88 11.62 -7.46 4.28
N PHE A 89 10.54 -8.04 3.74
CA PHE A 89 10.35 -9.50 3.67
C PHE A 89 11.29 -10.19 2.66
N LYS A 90 12.09 -9.43 1.88
CA LYS A 90 13.02 -9.95 0.85
C LYS A 90 12.33 -10.73 -0.29
N ILE A 91 11.06 -10.46 -0.57
CA ILE A 91 10.26 -11.15 -1.60
C ILE A 91 9.89 -10.26 -2.79
N LYS A 92 10.44 -9.05 -2.89
CA LYS A 92 10.17 -8.10 -3.99
C LYS A 92 10.34 -8.70 -5.39
N ASN A 93 11.33 -9.59 -5.57
CA ASN A 93 11.59 -10.21 -6.88
C ASN A 93 10.44 -11.11 -7.36
N LEU A 94 9.64 -11.64 -6.43
CA LEU A 94 8.45 -12.45 -6.70
C LEU A 94 7.20 -11.58 -6.93
N LEU A 95 7.27 -10.30 -6.56
CA LEU A 95 6.15 -9.36 -6.59
C LEU A 95 6.37 -8.23 -7.60
N ARG A 96 7.44 -8.29 -8.44
CA ARG A 96 7.65 -7.29 -9.49
C ARG A 96 6.52 -7.22 -10.49
N THR A 97 5.92 -8.37 -10.77
CA THR A 97 4.75 -8.48 -11.62
C THR A 97 3.67 -9.20 -10.85
N VAL A 98 2.52 -8.56 -10.67
CA VAL A 98 1.38 -9.13 -9.96
C VAL A 98 0.24 -9.37 -10.94
N TYR A 99 -0.32 -10.57 -10.88
CA TYR A 99 -1.51 -10.93 -11.64
C TYR A 99 -2.76 -10.42 -10.94
N ILE A 100 -3.61 -9.72 -11.68
CA ILE A 100 -4.90 -9.21 -11.20
C ILE A 100 -6.01 -10.15 -11.64
N THR A 101 -6.72 -10.72 -10.68
CA THR A 101 -7.80 -11.66 -10.97
C THR A 101 -9.02 -10.95 -11.58
N GLU A 102 -9.80 -11.68 -12.40
CA GLU A 102 -10.96 -11.12 -13.11
C GLU A 102 -12.16 -10.83 -12.19
N THR A 103 -12.11 -11.31 -10.94
CA THR A 103 -13.20 -11.13 -9.96
C THR A 103 -13.40 -9.66 -9.66
N LYS A 104 -14.58 -9.12 -9.96
CA LYS A 104 -14.93 -7.73 -9.62
C LYS A 104 -15.30 -7.58 -8.15
N ILE A 105 -15.02 -6.43 -7.58
CA ILE A 105 -15.59 -6.03 -6.29
C ILE A 105 -16.97 -5.40 -6.51
N ASN A 106 -17.81 -5.49 -5.50
CA ASN A 106 -19.18 -4.94 -5.53
C ASN A 106 -19.38 -3.81 -4.48
N GLY A 107 -18.29 -3.23 -4.00
CA GLY A 107 -18.30 -2.14 -3.04
C GLY A 107 -17.01 -2.03 -2.23
N PHE A 108 -16.76 -0.85 -1.72
CA PHE A 108 -15.56 -0.53 -0.95
C PHE A 108 -15.46 -1.34 0.35
N ASN A 109 -16.52 -1.40 1.14
CA ASN A 109 -16.48 -1.98 2.49
C ASN A 109 -15.96 -3.42 2.50
N LYS A 110 -16.47 -4.28 1.63
CA LYS A 110 -16.03 -5.68 1.56
C LYS A 110 -14.59 -5.79 1.09
N ALA A 111 -14.18 -4.98 0.12
CA ALA A 111 -12.82 -4.99 -0.40
C ALA A 111 -11.80 -4.52 0.67
N PHE A 112 -12.09 -3.41 1.36
CA PHE A 112 -11.24 -2.92 2.44
C PHE A 112 -11.22 -3.86 3.65
N PHE A 113 -12.36 -4.47 4.01
CA PHE A 113 -12.37 -5.50 5.05
C PHE A 113 -11.39 -6.64 4.74
N HIS A 114 -11.37 -7.13 3.50
CA HIS A 114 -10.41 -8.16 3.10
C HIS A 114 -8.98 -7.65 3.04
N MET A 115 -8.77 -6.39 2.64
CA MET A 115 -7.45 -5.76 2.64
C MET A 115 -6.91 -5.63 4.07
N ASP A 116 -7.70 -5.11 5.01
CA ASP A 116 -7.34 -5.03 6.45
C ASP A 116 -7.04 -6.40 7.05
N LYS A 117 -7.86 -7.42 6.71
CA LYS A 117 -7.59 -8.80 7.14
C LYS A 117 -6.24 -9.30 6.67
N ASN A 118 -5.84 -9.02 5.44
CA ASN A 118 -4.52 -9.39 4.93
C ASN A 118 -3.40 -8.60 5.62
N ALA A 119 -3.60 -7.30 5.89
CA ALA A 119 -2.66 -6.50 6.67
C ALA A 119 -2.47 -7.06 8.09
N ASN A 120 -3.57 -7.50 8.74
CA ASN A 120 -3.49 -8.17 10.05
C ASN A 120 -2.70 -9.49 9.98
N HIS A 121 -2.85 -10.28 8.91
CA HIS A 121 -2.04 -11.48 8.72
C HIS A 121 -0.55 -11.16 8.57
N LEU A 122 -0.20 -10.04 7.94
CA LEU A 122 1.20 -9.61 7.81
C LEU A 122 1.83 -9.26 9.16
N ILE A 123 1.06 -8.76 10.14
CA ILE A 123 1.57 -8.48 11.49
C ILE A 123 2.17 -9.75 12.10
N GLY A 124 1.42 -10.86 12.10
CA GLY A 124 1.93 -12.13 12.59
C GLY A 124 3.12 -12.68 11.77
N LYS A 125 3.13 -12.39 10.45
CA LYS A 125 4.28 -12.77 9.61
C LYS A 125 5.52 -11.95 9.90
N ALA A 126 5.36 -10.67 10.21
CA ALA A 126 6.46 -9.80 10.62
C ALA A 126 7.06 -10.23 11.95
N GLU A 127 6.22 -10.55 12.94
CA GLU A 127 6.64 -11.03 14.26
C GLU A 127 7.59 -12.24 14.17
N TYR A 128 7.25 -13.21 13.30
CA TYR A 128 8.05 -14.43 13.11
C TYR A 128 9.02 -14.35 11.91
N LYS A 129 9.15 -13.19 11.25
CA LYS A 129 9.96 -12.98 10.02
C LYS A 129 9.69 -14.02 8.93
N ASP A 130 8.42 -14.46 8.83
CA ASP A 130 7.96 -15.48 7.88
C ASP A 130 7.73 -14.89 6.49
N SER A 131 8.82 -14.76 5.72
CA SER A 131 8.79 -14.25 4.35
C SER A 131 7.94 -15.11 3.41
N ASN A 132 7.90 -16.43 3.61
CA ASN A 132 7.10 -17.32 2.76
C ASN A 132 5.61 -17.14 3.01
N GLY A 133 5.22 -17.05 4.28
CA GLY A 133 3.83 -16.80 4.66
C GLY A 133 3.33 -15.41 4.30
N ALA A 134 4.23 -14.42 4.14
CA ALA A 134 3.86 -13.05 3.74
C ALA A 134 3.48 -12.91 2.26
N LYS A 135 3.89 -13.83 1.38
CA LYS A 135 3.63 -13.74 -0.07
C LYS A 135 2.16 -13.62 -0.42
N ARG A 136 1.34 -14.55 0.09
CA ARG A 136 -0.08 -14.60 -0.24
C ARG A 136 -0.83 -13.36 0.23
N PRO A 137 -0.72 -12.90 1.48
CA PRO A 137 -1.36 -11.66 1.92
C PRO A 137 -0.97 -10.45 1.05
N LEU A 138 0.31 -10.29 0.71
CA LEU A 138 0.77 -9.19 -0.15
C LEU A 138 0.18 -9.25 -1.56
N ILE A 139 0.15 -10.43 -2.19
CA ILE A 139 -0.47 -10.59 -3.52
C ILE A 139 -1.96 -10.23 -3.46
N MET A 140 -2.68 -10.72 -2.43
CA MET A 140 -4.11 -10.44 -2.28
C MET A 140 -4.39 -8.97 -1.99
N MET A 141 -3.53 -8.30 -1.24
CA MET A 141 -3.64 -6.85 -1.02
C MET A 141 -3.47 -6.07 -2.33
N MET A 142 -2.52 -6.45 -3.19
CA MET A 142 -2.32 -5.76 -4.48
C MET A 142 -3.48 -6.03 -5.45
N ASP A 143 -4.02 -7.24 -5.50
CA ASP A 143 -5.21 -7.57 -6.30
C ASP A 143 -6.42 -6.73 -5.86
N LEU A 144 -6.65 -6.60 -4.54
CA LEU A 144 -7.71 -5.74 -3.99
C LEU A 144 -7.45 -4.26 -4.24
N PHE A 145 -6.21 -3.82 -4.08
CA PHE A 145 -5.78 -2.44 -4.34
C PHE A 145 -6.18 -2.00 -5.76
N TYR A 146 -5.76 -2.79 -6.75
CA TYR A 146 -6.07 -2.50 -8.14
C TYR A 146 -7.58 -2.43 -8.40
N LYS A 147 -8.34 -3.39 -7.87
CA LYS A 147 -9.80 -3.44 -8.02
C LYS A 147 -10.52 -2.27 -7.35
N ILE A 148 -10.01 -1.81 -6.21
CA ILE A 148 -10.53 -0.64 -5.50
C ILE A 148 -10.30 0.61 -6.34
N ILE A 149 -9.12 0.76 -6.95
CA ILE A 149 -8.79 1.86 -7.85
C ILE A 149 -9.73 1.86 -9.07
N GLU A 150 -9.88 0.73 -9.75
CA GLU A 150 -10.82 0.61 -10.88
C GLU A 150 -12.27 0.90 -10.49
N PHE A 151 -12.72 0.39 -9.34
CA PHE A 151 -14.08 0.61 -8.83
C PHE A 151 -14.33 2.09 -8.49
N ALA A 152 -13.31 2.80 -8.04
CA ALA A 152 -13.37 4.24 -7.79
C ALA A 152 -13.29 5.09 -9.08
N GLY A 153 -13.05 4.47 -10.25
CA GLY A 153 -12.99 5.15 -11.54
C GLY A 153 -11.61 5.68 -11.93
N PHE A 154 -10.55 5.29 -11.20
CA PHE A 154 -9.18 5.66 -11.54
C PHE A 154 -8.49 4.58 -12.37
N THR A 155 -7.46 4.99 -13.10
CA THR A 155 -6.58 4.12 -13.87
C THR A 155 -5.29 3.79 -13.12
N TRP A 156 -4.56 2.77 -13.59
CA TRP A 156 -3.22 2.51 -13.06
C TRP A 156 -2.24 3.67 -13.35
N ASP A 157 -2.40 4.36 -14.47
CA ASP A 157 -1.58 5.53 -14.79
C ASP A 157 -1.80 6.69 -13.81
N ASP A 158 -3.04 6.88 -13.33
CA ASP A 158 -3.32 7.84 -12.25
C ASP A 158 -2.58 7.49 -10.96
N VAL A 159 -2.57 6.20 -10.60
CA VAL A 159 -1.81 5.71 -9.43
C VAL A 159 -0.32 6.00 -9.59
N VAL A 160 0.26 5.66 -10.74
CA VAL A 160 1.70 5.87 -11.01
C VAL A 160 2.04 7.37 -10.96
N ARG A 161 1.20 8.22 -11.54
CA ARG A 161 1.38 9.67 -11.49
C ARG A 161 1.39 10.19 -10.04
N VAL A 162 0.36 9.88 -9.27
CA VAL A 162 0.25 10.33 -7.86
C VAL A 162 1.37 9.74 -7.00
N TYR A 163 1.77 8.49 -7.27
CA TYR A 163 2.92 7.88 -6.58
C TYR A 163 4.21 8.69 -6.80
N LYS A 164 4.49 9.12 -8.03
CA LYS A 164 5.68 9.93 -8.36
C LYS A 164 5.63 11.29 -7.67
N GLU A 165 4.47 11.93 -7.64
CA GLU A 165 4.25 13.22 -6.96
C GLU A 165 4.51 13.08 -5.44
N LYS A 166 3.91 12.10 -4.78
CA LYS A 166 4.11 11.83 -3.34
C LYS A 166 5.53 11.37 -3.01
N ASN A 167 6.16 10.59 -3.90
CA ASN A 167 7.56 10.21 -3.72
C ASN A 167 8.45 11.45 -3.68
N GLN A 168 8.26 12.41 -4.58
CA GLN A 168 8.98 13.68 -4.58
C GLN A 168 8.68 14.52 -3.32
N GLU A 169 7.41 14.57 -2.90
CA GLU A 169 7.03 15.25 -1.66
C GLU A 169 7.75 14.65 -0.44
N ASN A 170 7.84 13.32 -0.35
CA ASN A 170 8.56 12.65 0.73
C ASN A 170 10.04 13.01 0.75
N PHE A 171 10.71 13.16 -0.40
CA PHE A 171 12.08 13.68 -0.46
C PHE A 171 12.17 15.13 0.03
N ASN A 172 11.20 15.96 -0.33
CA ASN A 172 11.16 17.37 0.12
C ASN A 172 10.97 17.46 1.64
N ARG A 173 10.06 16.65 2.22
CA ARG A 173 9.87 16.53 3.67
C ARG A 173 11.15 16.06 4.35
N LEU A 174 11.80 15.05 3.80
CA LEU A 174 13.05 14.54 4.32
C LEU A 174 14.15 15.64 4.31
N ALA A 175 14.25 16.46 3.27
CA ALA A 175 15.21 17.55 3.17
C ALA A 175 14.93 18.69 4.18
N SER A 176 13.64 18.97 4.47
CA SER A 176 13.23 20.04 5.39
C SER A 176 13.34 19.68 6.88
N GLY A 177 13.67 18.44 7.19
CA GLY A 177 13.86 18.02 8.59
C GLY A 177 12.64 17.39 9.25
N TYR A 178 11.65 17.00 8.45
CA TYR A 178 10.49 16.29 8.91
C TYR A 178 10.87 14.88 9.41
#